data_cf933990a92411fd221a19c5f6f641fe
#
_entry.id   cf933990a92411fd221a19c5f6f641fe
#
_cell.length_a   1.000
_cell.length_b   1.000
_cell.length_c   1.000
_cell.angle_alpha   90.00
_cell.angle_beta   90.00
_cell.angle_gamma   90.00
#
_symmetry.space_group_name_H-M   'P 1'
#
loop_
_entity.id
_entity.type
_entity.pdbx_description
1 polymer ?
#
loop_
_entity_poly.entity_id
_entity_poly.type
_entity_poly.pdbx_seq_one_letter_code
_entity_poly.pdbx_strand_id
1 'polypeptide(L)'
;QDLIHQAQISGDAIAYSETISAKYPLSAEITQNYLGLTEKQIKNIGSSAHFAFGGHTHHHPYLTQLSPEKQQEEIIENKRLLEQIGGKPVRYFAYPGGKYSLPIIDIVKACGFSAACAEKSLNLGEPRFELPRTGIYSPSLIKFILKLMRVP
;
A
#
# COMPACT_ATOMS: atom_id res chain seq x y z
N GLN A 1 10.93 5.50 -13.61
CA GLN A 1 11.25 4.86 -12.32
C GLN A 1 11.86 5.86 -11.33
N ASP A 2 12.68 6.81 -11.79
CA ASP A 2 13.33 7.81 -10.92
C ASP A 2 12.36 8.77 -10.21
N LEU A 3 11.30 9.20 -10.86
CA LEU A 3 10.37 10.21 -10.32
C LEU A 3 9.57 9.68 -9.12
N ILE A 4 9.07 8.45 -9.21
CA ILE A 4 8.34 7.81 -8.11
C ILE A 4 9.27 7.58 -6.92
N HIS A 5 10.50 7.15 -7.19
CA HIS A 5 11.51 6.93 -6.16
C HIS A 5 11.89 8.25 -5.46
N GLN A 6 12.04 9.35 -6.21
CA GLN A 6 12.31 10.67 -5.64
C GLN A 6 11.14 11.21 -4.80
N ALA A 7 9.89 11.03 -5.24
CA ALA A 7 8.71 11.37 -4.45
C ALA A 7 8.63 10.60 -3.12
N GLN A 8 9.00 9.33 -3.14
CA GLN A 8 9.01 8.48 -1.94
C GLN A 8 10.15 8.82 -0.96
N ILE A 9 11.28 9.35 -1.47
CA ILE A 9 12.43 9.77 -0.64
C ILE A 9 12.21 11.16 -0.05
N SER A 10 11.55 12.07 -0.76
CA SER A 10 11.36 13.46 -0.32
C SER A 10 10.53 13.60 0.95
N GLY A 11 9.76 12.56 1.33
CA GLY A 11 8.84 12.60 2.46
C GLY A 11 7.61 13.49 2.22
N ASP A 12 7.55 14.20 1.10
CA ASP A 12 6.43 15.04 0.67
C ASP A 12 6.02 14.66 -0.76
N ALA A 13 5.38 13.50 -0.85
CA ALA A 13 4.91 12.97 -2.13
C ALA A 13 3.85 13.88 -2.78
N ILE A 14 3.10 14.65 -1.98
CA ILE A 14 2.08 15.56 -2.49
C ILE A 14 2.71 16.74 -3.20
N ALA A 15 3.61 17.50 -2.54
CA ALA A 15 4.30 18.63 -3.15
C ALA A 15 5.09 18.21 -4.40
N TYR A 16 5.69 17.01 -4.36
CA TYR A 16 6.39 16.47 -5.52
C TYR A 16 5.43 16.12 -6.66
N SER A 17 4.28 15.51 -6.37
CA SER A 17 3.26 15.19 -7.38
C SER A 17 2.67 16.45 -8.02
N GLU A 18 2.44 17.51 -7.25
CA GLU A 18 1.99 18.81 -7.75
C GLU A 18 3.02 19.43 -8.70
N THR A 19 4.30 19.38 -8.33
CA THR A 19 5.39 19.85 -9.19
C THR A 19 5.45 19.10 -10.52
N ILE A 20 5.31 17.77 -10.49
CA ILE A 20 5.29 16.94 -11.70
C ILE A 20 4.03 17.23 -12.54
N SER A 21 2.87 17.35 -11.92
CA SER A 21 1.61 17.64 -12.62
C SER A 21 1.62 19.01 -13.29
N ALA A 22 2.23 20.01 -12.67
CA ALA A 22 2.43 21.33 -13.26
C ALA A 22 3.39 21.29 -14.45
N LYS A 23 4.45 20.50 -14.37
CA LYS A 23 5.46 20.37 -15.43
C LYS A 23 5.01 19.50 -16.61
N TYR A 24 4.20 18.50 -16.33
CA TYR A 24 3.69 17.52 -17.32
C TYR A 24 2.17 17.38 -17.19
N PRO A 25 1.38 18.39 -17.65
CA PRO A 25 -0.07 18.31 -17.54
C PRO A 25 -0.61 17.13 -18.35
N LEU A 26 -1.39 16.29 -17.69
CA LEU A 26 -2.09 15.19 -18.35
C LEU A 26 -3.29 15.71 -19.12
N SER A 27 -3.61 15.09 -20.27
CA SER A 27 -4.85 15.39 -20.96
C SER A 27 -6.05 15.02 -20.08
N ALA A 28 -7.19 15.72 -20.29
CA ALA A 28 -8.43 15.44 -19.54
C ALA A 28 -8.87 13.98 -19.65
N GLU A 29 -8.67 13.36 -20.82
CA GLU A 29 -8.98 11.95 -21.07
C GLU A 29 -8.10 11.01 -20.24
N ILE A 30 -6.78 11.26 -20.17
CA ILE A 30 -5.86 10.49 -19.34
C ILE A 30 -6.22 10.67 -17.87
N THR A 31 -6.46 11.90 -17.45
CA THR A 31 -6.84 12.20 -16.05
C THR A 31 -8.11 11.43 -15.66
N GLN A 32 -9.13 11.43 -16.50
CA GLN A 32 -10.40 10.74 -16.23
C GLN A 32 -10.26 9.22 -16.12
N ASN A 33 -9.37 8.62 -16.91
CA ASN A 33 -9.13 7.17 -16.91
C ASN A 33 -8.28 6.68 -15.72
N TYR A 34 -7.53 7.57 -15.07
CA TYR A 34 -6.61 7.25 -13.96
C TYR A 34 -6.96 7.94 -12.64
N LEU A 35 -8.18 8.46 -12.53
CA LEU A 35 -8.68 8.99 -11.25
C LEU A 35 -8.76 7.88 -10.20
N GLY A 36 -8.38 8.22 -8.97
CA GLY A 36 -8.62 7.37 -7.82
C GLY A 36 -10.11 7.12 -7.59
N LEU A 37 -10.43 6.11 -6.79
CA LEU A 37 -11.80 5.80 -6.42
C LEU A 37 -12.41 6.94 -5.59
N THR A 38 -13.64 7.30 -5.91
CA THR A 38 -14.43 8.21 -5.07
C THR A 38 -14.90 7.52 -3.79
N GLU A 39 -15.21 8.29 -2.74
CA GLU A 39 -15.77 7.72 -1.50
C GLU A 39 -17.03 6.87 -1.74
N LYS A 40 -17.90 7.27 -2.67
CA LYS A 40 -19.10 6.50 -3.05
C LYS A 40 -18.72 5.13 -3.62
N GLN A 41 -17.69 5.06 -4.46
CA GLN A 41 -17.20 3.79 -5.02
C GLN A 41 -16.56 2.93 -3.92
N ILE A 42 -15.78 3.52 -3.01
CA ILE A 42 -15.19 2.82 -1.87
C ILE A 42 -16.29 2.25 -0.97
N LYS A 43 -17.32 3.03 -0.64
CA LYS A 43 -18.49 2.55 0.14
C LYS A 43 -19.19 1.37 -0.54
N ASN A 44 -19.41 1.45 -1.84
CA ASN A 44 -20.04 0.36 -2.60
C ASN A 44 -19.18 -0.92 -2.58
N ILE A 45 -17.86 -0.81 -2.76
CA ILE A 45 -16.93 -1.95 -2.65
C ILE A 45 -16.94 -2.49 -1.21
N GLY A 46 -16.88 -1.61 -0.21
CA GLY A 46 -16.90 -1.96 1.20
C GLY A 46 -18.16 -2.72 1.64
N SER A 47 -19.32 -2.47 1.03
CA SER A 47 -20.56 -3.18 1.32
C SER A 47 -20.56 -4.64 0.83
N SER A 48 -19.73 -4.98 -0.15
CA SER A 48 -19.64 -6.33 -0.71
C SER A 48 -18.98 -7.31 0.26
N ALA A 49 -19.50 -8.54 0.33
CA ALA A 49 -18.88 -9.63 1.09
C ALA A 49 -17.61 -10.20 0.44
N HIS A 50 -17.40 -9.90 -0.85
CA HIS A 50 -16.29 -10.45 -1.63
C HIS A 50 -15.00 -9.61 -1.57
N PHE A 51 -15.06 -8.40 -0.98
CA PHE A 51 -13.93 -7.48 -0.91
C PHE A 51 -13.61 -7.09 0.53
N ALA A 52 -12.32 -6.93 0.80
CA ALA A 52 -11.81 -6.34 2.04
C ALA A 52 -10.78 -5.27 1.69
N PHE A 53 -10.74 -4.19 2.48
CA PHE A 53 -9.68 -3.20 2.40
C PHE A 53 -8.50 -3.62 3.24
N GLY A 54 -7.30 -3.30 2.76
CA GLY A 54 -6.04 -3.42 3.50
C GLY A 54 -5.34 -2.08 3.61
N GLY A 55 -4.61 -1.84 4.70
CA GLY A 55 -3.81 -0.64 4.89
C GLY A 55 -2.54 -0.66 4.04
N HIS A 56 -2.11 0.55 3.58
CA HIS A 56 -0.90 0.73 2.77
C HIS A 56 -0.27 2.10 2.97
N THR A 57 -0.33 2.64 4.19
CA THR A 57 0.01 4.01 4.58
C THR A 57 -0.90 5.07 3.92
N HIS A 58 -0.84 6.31 4.43
CA HIS A 58 -1.70 7.39 3.94
C HIS A 58 -1.15 8.02 2.65
N HIS A 59 0.15 8.36 2.63
CA HIS A 59 0.82 9.01 1.49
C HIS A 59 1.78 8.10 0.74
N HIS A 60 1.82 6.80 1.04
CA HIS A 60 2.70 5.81 0.40
C HIS A 60 4.22 6.04 0.56
N PRO A 61 4.73 6.58 1.69
CA PRO A 61 6.17 6.70 1.90
C PRO A 61 6.81 5.34 2.18
N TYR A 62 8.12 5.24 1.99
CA TYR A 62 8.89 4.13 2.56
C TYR A 62 9.00 4.30 4.07
N LEU A 63 8.32 3.46 4.83
CA LEU A 63 8.30 3.54 6.30
C LEU A 63 9.71 3.49 6.90
N THR A 64 10.65 2.78 6.29
CA THR A 64 12.04 2.70 6.74
C THR A 64 12.82 4.03 6.69
N GLN A 65 12.24 5.06 6.07
CA GLN A 65 12.85 6.41 5.95
C GLN A 65 12.21 7.43 6.88
N LEU A 66 11.19 7.04 7.63
CA LEU A 66 10.45 7.91 8.54
C LEU A 66 10.86 7.67 9.99
N SER A 67 10.65 8.69 10.84
CA SER A 67 10.71 8.51 12.29
C SER A 67 9.57 7.61 12.80
N PRO A 68 9.71 6.95 13.96
CA PRO A 68 8.66 6.08 14.51
C PRO A 68 7.30 6.77 14.65
N GLU A 69 7.28 8.04 15.03
CA GLU A 69 6.07 8.85 15.18
C GLU A 69 5.37 9.02 13.83
N LYS A 70 6.13 9.34 12.78
CA LYS A 70 5.62 9.48 11.40
C LYS A 70 5.17 8.15 10.81
N GLN A 71 5.86 7.05 11.13
CA GLN A 71 5.44 5.70 10.75
C GLN A 71 4.06 5.39 11.33
N GLN A 72 3.88 5.65 12.61
CA GLN A 72 2.62 5.42 13.30
C GLN A 72 1.49 6.31 12.75
N GLU A 73 1.74 7.59 12.51
CA GLU A 73 0.78 8.54 11.92
C GLU A 73 0.28 8.05 10.56
N GLU A 74 1.20 7.70 9.65
CA GLU A 74 0.91 7.19 8.31
C GLU A 74 0.06 5.91 8.32
N ILE A 75 0.33 5.02 9.25
CA ILE A 75 -0.36 3.73 9.38
C ILE A 75 -1.75 3.92 10.00
N ILE A 76 -1.86 4.69 11.09
CA ILE A 76 -3.13 4.89 11.80
C ILE A 76 -4.10 5.71 10.95
N GLU A 77 -3.66 6.80 10.35
CA GLU A 77 -4.53 7.66 9.56
C GLU A 77 -5.12 6.93 8.36
N ASN A 78 -4.30 6.15 7.65
CA ASN A 78 -4.78 5.31 6.57
C ASN A 78 -5.85 4.31 7.03
N LYS A 79 -5.60 3.61 8.15
CA LYS A 79 -6.56 2.66 8.73
C LYS A 79 -7.86 3.35 9.10
N ARG A 80 -7.78 4.45 9.83
CA ARG A 80 -8.94 5.24 10.29
C ARG A 80 -9.83 5.68 9.13
N LEU A 81 -9.23 6.23 8.07
CA LEU A 81 -9.97 6.70 6.89
C LEU A 81 -10.63 5.53 6.14
N LEU A 82 -9.91 4.42 5.93
CA LEU A 82 -10.47 3.25 5.26
C LEU A 82 -11.63 2.62 6.05
N GLU A 83 -11.53 2.55 7.38
CA GLU A 83 -12.60 2.05 8.25
C GLU A 83 -13.81 3.01 8.26
N GLN A 84 -13.56 4.32 8.31
CA GLN A 84 -14.61 5.33 8.27
C GLN A 84 -15.38 5.30 6.94
N ILE A 85 -14.69 5.24 5.81
CA ILE A 85 -15.29 5.25 4.48
C ILE A 85 -15.89 3.88 4.13
N GLY A 86 -15.15 2.81 4.39
CA GLY A 86 -15.52 1.45 4.00
C GLY A 86 -16.51 0.77 4.94
N GLY A 87 -16.72 1.29 6.16
CA GLY A 87 -17.66 0.77 7.15
C GLY A 87 -17.29 -0.60 7.73
N LYS A 88 -16.06 -1.06 7.54
CA LYS A 88 -15.58 -2.37 7.99
C LYS A 88 -14.17 -2.27 8.60
N PRO A 89 -13.83 -3.13 9.57
CA PRO A 89 -12.49 -3.18 10.14
C PRO A 89 -11.42 -3.52 9.08
N VAL A 90 -10.34 -2.78 9.07
CA VAL A 90 -9.16 -3.01 8.23
C VAL A 90 -8.13 -3.80 9.02
N ARG A 91 -7.97 -5.09 8.68
CA ARG A 91 -7.19 -6.07 9.46
C ARG A 91 -5.83 -6.40 8.85
N TYR A 92 -5.62 -6.07 7.60
CA TYR A 92 -4.42 -6.45 6.87
C TYR A 92 -3.66 -5.23 6.40
N PHE A 93 -2.33 -5.32 6.37
CA PHE A 93 -1.46 -4.26 5.95
C PHE A 93 -0.53 -4.73 4.82
N ALA A 94 -0.11 -3.83 3.97
CA ALA A 94 0.95 -4.08 3.00
C ALA A 94 2.01 -2.98 3.13
N TYR A 95 3.28 -3.37 3.24
CA TYR A 95 4.36 -2.41 3.34
C TYR A 95 4.62 -1.72 1.99
N PRO A 96 4.65 -0.36 1.92
CA PRO A 96 5.07 0.35 0.72
C PRO A 96 6.46 -0.09 0.24
N GLY A 97 6.56 -0.43 -1.06
CA GLY A 97 7.78 -0.98 -1.65
C GLY A 97 8.28 -2.27 -1.01
N GLY A 98 7.44 -2.96 -0.22
CA GLY A 98 7.81 -4.18 0.49
C GLY A 98 8.90 -3.98 1.55
N LYS A 99 9.22 -2.73 1.93
CA LYS A 99 10.29 -2.39 2.88
C LYS A 99 9.76 -2.28 4.30
N TYR A 100 10.40 -3.01 5.22
CA TYR A 100 10.03 -3.06 6.63
C TYR A 100 11.22 -3.45 7.51
N SER A 101 11.04 -3.37 8.82
CA SER A 101 11.99 -3.79 9.87
C SER A 101 11.22 -4.26 11.09
N LEU A 102 11.88 -4.88 12.07
CA LEU A 102 11.21 -5.31 13.31
C LEU A 102 10.48 -4.15 14.03
N PRO A 103 11.07 -2.97 14.24
CA PRO A 103 10.34 -1.85 14.86
C PRO A 103 9.08 -1.46 14.08
N ILE A 104 9.11 -1.49 12.73
CA ILE A 104 7.93 -1.20 11.91
C ILE A 104 6.87 -2.27 12.07
N ILE A 105 7.24 -3.55 12.15
CA ILE A 105 6.31 -4.64 12.46
C ILE A 105 5.61 -4.39 13.80
N ASP A 106 6.35 -3.98 14.82
CA ASP A 106 5.78 -3.70 16.14
C ASP A 106 4.78 -2.53 16.10
N ILE A 107 5.07 -1.48 15.34
CA ILE A 107 4.13 -0.37 15.11
C ILE A 107 2.86 -0.88 14.38
N VAL A 108 3.00 -1.68 13.32
CA VAL A 108 1.86 -2.24 12.58
C VAL A 108 0.98 -3.11 13.49
N LYS A 109 1.58 -3.91 14.37
CA LYS A 109 0.86 -4.70 15.39
C LYS A 109 0.13 -3.78 16.38
N ALA A 110 0.83 -2.76 16.91
CA ALA A 110 0.26 -1.80 17.84
C ALA A 110 -0.92 -1.02 17.25
N CYS A 111 -0.91 -0.76 15.93
CA CYS A 111 -2.02 -0.18 15.19
C CYS A 111 -3.20 -1.15 14.98
N GLY A 112 -3.14 -2.38 15.49
CA GLY A 112 -4.23 -3.35 15.48
C GLY A 112 -4.43 -4.09 14.16
N PHE A 113 -3.39 -4.23 13.34
CA PHE A 113 -3.42 -5.14 12.20
C PHE A 113 -3.15 -6.58 12.65
N SER A 114 -3.77 -7.53 11.95
CA SER A 114 -3.67 -8.96 12.26
C SER A 114 -2.61 -9.68 11.43
N ALA A 115 -2.25 -9.15 10.29
CA ALA A 115 -1.20 -9.65 9.41
C ALA A 115 -0.71 -8.56 8.45
N ALA A 116 0.49 -8.74 7.90
CA ALA A 116 1.03 -7.82 6.89
C ALA A 116 1.77 -8.56 5.77
N CYS A 117 1.70 -7.96 4.57
CA CYS A 117 2.33 -8.47 3.36
C CYS A 117 3.54 -7.64 2.96
N ALA A 118 4.61 -8.32 2.56
CA ALA A 118 5.82 -7.75 1.98
C ALA A 118 6.06 -8.33 0.57
N GLU A 119 7.05 -7.85 -0.16
CA GLU A 119 7.47 -8.50 -1.41
C GLU A 119 8.18 -9.81 -1.13
N LYS A 120 9.01 -9.83 -0.09
CA LYS A 120 9.76 -11.01 0.38
C LYS A 120 9.75 -11.04 1.89
N SER A 121 9.72 -12.23 2.47
CA SER A 121 10.03 -12.37 3.89
C SER A 121 11.52 -12.12 4.14
N LEU A 122 11.83 -11.36 5.19
CA LEU A 122 13.19 -11.17 5.70
C LEU A 122 13.53 -12.16 6.82
N ASN A 123 12.59 -13.05 7.18
CA ASN A 123 12.72 -14.06 8.24
C ASN A 123 13.11 -13.44 9.60
N LEU A 124 12.49 -12.32 9.96
CA LEU A 124 12.74 -11.62 11.22
C LEU A 124 12.06 -12.28 12.43
N GLY A 125 11.38 -13.40 12.23
CA GLY A 125 10.69 -14.15 13.27
C GLY A 125 9.19 -13.82 13.42
N GLU A 126 8.63 -13.05 12.49
CA GLU A 126 7.24 -12.58 12.53
C GLU A 126 6.43 -13.03 11.30
N PRO A 127 6.24 -14.33 11.08
CA PRO A 127 5.75 -14.89 9.81
C PRO A 127 4.39 -14.32 9.36
N ARG A 128 3.51 -13.93 10.31
CA ARG A 128 2.21 -13.31 9.98
C ARG A 128 2.33 -11.86 9.50
N PHE A 129 3.45 -11.21 9.80
CA PHE A 129 3.73 -9.82 9.41
C PHE A 129 4.79 -9.71 8.33
N GLU A 130 5.19 -10.85 7.76
CA GLU A 130 6.18 -10.97 6.72
C GLU A 130 5.68 -11.82 5.53
N LEU A 131 4.36 -11.84 5.30
CA LEU A 131 3.76 -12.68 4.25
C LEU A 131 4.27 -12.26 2.87
N PRO A 132 4.93 -13.15 2.12
CA PRO A 132 5.43 -12.81 0.80
C PRO A 132 4.29 -12.67 -0.21
N ARG A 133 4.43 -11.74 -1.15
CA ARG A 133 3.49 -11.54 -2.25
C ARG A 133 4.15 -11.88 -3.57
N THR A 134 3.44 -12.61 -4.42
CA THR A 134 3.89 -12.87 -5.79
C THR A 134 3.22 -11.92 -6.76
N GLY A 135 4.00 -11.00 -7.36
CA GLY A 135 3.50 -10.08 -8.38
C GLY A 135 3.23 -10.80 -9.70
N ILE A 136 2.04 -10.64 -10.26
CA ILE A 136 1.65 -11.16 -11.58
C ILE A 136 1.57 -9.99 -12.54
N TYR A 137 2.52 -9.90 -13.48
CA TYR A 137 2.67 -8.76 -14.40
C TYR A 137 2.47 -9.15 -15.87
N SER A 138 1.99 -10.38 -16.15
CA SER A 138 1.80 -10.87 -17.50
C SER A 138 0.40 -11.43 -17.68
N PRO A 139 -0.31 -11.11 -18.80
CA PRO A 139 -1.60 -11.70 -19.12
C PRO A 139 -1.48 -13.17 -19.56
N SER A 140 -0.28 -13.71 -19.72
CA SER A 140 -0.05 -15.10 -20.16
C SER A 140 -0.39 -16.09 -19.05
N LEU A 141 -1.35 -16.98 -19.32
CA LEU A 141 -1.75 -18.06 -18.41
C LEU A 141 -0.57 -18.99 -18.08
N ILE A 142 0.28 -19.29 -19.05
CA ILE A 142 1.47 -20.14 -18.85
C ILE A 142 2.43 -19.49 -17.84
N LYS A 143 2.71 -18.19 -17.99
CA LYS A 143 3.57 -17.46 -17.05
C LYS A 143 2.94 -17.39 -15.66
N PHE A 144 1.62 -17.25 -15.57
CA PHE A 144 0.89 -17.29 -14.31
C PHE A 144 1.06 -18.64 -13.61
N ILE A 145 0.80 -19.76 -14.31
CA ILE A 145 0.94 -21.12 -13.77
C ILE A 145 2.39 -21.38 -13.32
N LEU A 146 3.39 -21.06 -14.17
CA LEU A 146 4.80 -21.23 -13.82
C LEU A 146 5.18 -20.41 -12.58
N LYS A 147 4.56 -19.26 -12.37
CA LYS A 147 4.84 -18.43 -11.20
C LYS A 147 4.20 -19.00 -9.93
N LEU A 148 2.99 -19.56 -10.03
CA LEU A 148 2.35 -20.27 -8.92
C LEU A 148 3.12 -21.53 -8.50
N MET A 149 3.70 -22.26 -9.44
CA MET A 149 4.51 -23.46 -9.16
C MET A 149 5.87 -23.14 -8.50
N ARG A 150 6.30 -21.87 -8.51
CA ARG A 150 7.54 -21.40 -7.87
C ARG A 150 7.32 -20.77 -6.50
N VAL A 151 6.09 -20.74 -6.00
CA VAL A 151 5.82 -20.31 -4.63
C VAL A 151 6.26 -21.43 -3.71
N PRO A 152 7.26 -21.19 -2.83
CA PRO A 152 7.77 -22.18 -1.88
C PRO A 152 6.70 -22.55 -0.85
#